data_38e9c33bc89a106b01cefa0958d3f782
#
_entry.id   38e9c33bc89a106b01cefa0958d3f782
#
_cell.length_a   1.000
_cell.length_b   1.000
_cell.length_c   1.000
_cell.angle_alpha   90.00
_cell.angle_beta   90.00
_cell.angle_gamma   90.00
#
_symmetry.space_group_name_H-M   'P 1'
#
loop_
_entity.id
_entity.type
_entity.pdbx_description
1 polymer ?
#
loop_
_entity_poly.entity_id
_entity_poly.type
_entity_poly.pdbx_seq_one_letter_code
_entity_poly.pdbx_strand_id
1 'polypeptide(L)'
;AVAIENKRLFKKQIEQERYARDMELASSVQKMLIPDHLPKSKFFEMATVYKPHFTVGGDYFDFIQYDERRLTFCIADISGKGVSAAILMANFQAILQSLIYQYRDLETFVFALNEAVYRITRSDRFITLFIGELNLRTNTLQYINAGHFPPFLIQNRIITRLESGCTIIGAFETLPEIHMGEVKLTHPGTLLALKARARPIARIEIGI
;
A
#
# COMPACT_ATOMS: atom_id res chain seq x y z
N ALA A 1 17.80 -10.80 -48.97
CA ALA A 1 16.82 -10.04 -48.19
C ALA A 1 16.13 -10.93 -47.14
N VAL A 2 15.47 -12.04 -47.52
CA VAL A 2 14.68 -12.91 -46.58
C VAL A 2 15.54 -13.48 -45.44
N ALA A 3 16.76 -13.97 -45.69
CA ALA A 3 17.63 -14.53 -44.66
C ALA A 3 18.08 -13.50 -43.62
N ILE A 4 18.28 -12.27 -44.01
CA ILE A 4 18.65 -11.17 -43.09
C ILE A 4 17.46 -10.82 -42.21
N GLU A 5 16.26 -10.74 -42.77
CA GLU A 5 15.05 -10.44 -42.04
C GLU A 5 14.71 -11.55 -41.04
N ASN A 6 14.80 -12.83 -41.43
CA ASN A 6 14.62 -13.95 -40.53
C ASN A 6 15.60 -13.92 -39.34
N LYS A 7 16.88 -13.61 -39.58
CA LYS A 7 17.87 -13.46 -38.52
C LYS A 7 17.53 -12.31 -37.56
N ARG A 8 17.02 -11.20 -38.08
CA ARG A 8 16.56 -10.05 -37.27
C ARG A 8 15.37 -10.39 -36.41
N LEU A 9 14.35 -11.06 -36.99
CA LEU A 9 13.17 -11.51 -36.28
C LEU A 9 13.53 -12.51 -35.18
N PHE A 10 14.38 -13.48 -35.47
CA PHE A 10 14.83 -14.45 -34.49
C PHE A 10 15.59 -13.81 -33.33
N LYS A 11 16.49 -12.86 -33.61
CA LYS A 11 17.18 -12.09 -32.56
C LYS A 11 16.20 -11.32 -31.68
N LYS A 12 15.21 -10.65 -32.28
CA LYS A 12 14.15 -9.94 -31.57
C LYS A 12 13.31 -10.86 -30.69
N GLN A 13 13.00 -12.06 -31.19
CA GLN A 13 12.26 -13.06 -30.41
C GLN A 13 13.04 -13.49 -29.16
N ILE A 14 14.35 -13.80 -29.31
CA ILE A 14 15.20 -14.17 -28.17
C ILE A 14 15.27 -13.04 -27.13
N GLU A 15 15.41 -11.80 -27.57
CA GLU A 15 15.41 -10.63 -26.68
C GLU A 15 14.07 -10.49 -25.93
N GLN A 16 12.96 -10.70 -26.61
CA GLN A 16 11.62 -10.68 -25.98
C GLN A 16 11.44 -11.80 -24.96
N GLU A 17 11.90 -13.01 -25.28
CA GLU A 17 11.82 -14.17 -24.35
C GLU A 17 12.70 -13.95 -23.10
N ARG A 18 13.90 -13.36 -23.25
CA ARG A 18 14.75 -12.98 -22.13
C ARG A 18 14.07 -11.94 -21.25
N TYR A 19 13.55 -10.86 -21.86
CA TYR A 19 12.84 -9.82 -21.13
C TYR A 19 11.62 -10.36 -20.38
N ALA A 20 10.83 -11.23 -21.00
CA ALA A 20 9.68 -11.87 -20.34
C ALA A 20 10.12 -12.67 -19.11
N ARG A 21 11.19 -13.45 -19.23
CA ARG A 21 11.76 -14.23 -18.12
C ARG A 21 12.27 -13.35 -16.99
N ASP A 22 12.98 -12.27 -17.30
CA ASP A 22 13.47 -11.31 -16.30
C ASP A 22 12.30 -10.64 -15.57
N MET A 23 11.20 -10.35 -16.28
CA MET A 23 9.98 -9.81 -15.67
C MET A 23 9.27 -10.82 -14.76
N GLU A 24 9.25 -12.09 -15.12
CA GLU A 24 8.70 -13.15 -14.26
C GLU A 24 9.51 -13.29 -12.95
N LEU A 25 10.85 -13.24 -13.06
CA LEU A 25 11.73 -13.25 -11.88
C LEU A 25 11.50 -12.01 -11.00
N ALA A 26 11.42 -10.83 -11.59
CA ALA A 26 11.11 -9.60 -10.85
C ALA A 26 9.75 -9.69 -10.13
N SER A 27 8.74 -10.28 -10.81
CA SER A 27 7.41 -10.50 -10.22
C SER A 27 7.47 -11.46 -9.03
N SER A 28 8.24 -12.53 -9.13
CA SER A 28 8.39 -13.49 -8.04
C SER A 28 9.03 -12.85 -6.80
N VAL A 29 10.07 -12.02 -6.99
CA VAL A 29 10.71 -11.27 -5.90
C VAL A 29 9.74 -10.24 -5.30
N GLN A 30 9.01 -9.50 -6.14
CA GLN A 30 8.03 -8.52 -5.66
C GLN A 30 6.93 -9.15 -4.80
N LYS A 31 6.47 -10.35 -5.16
CA LYS A 31 5.47 -11.09 -4.36
C LYS A 31 5.96 -11.43 -2.95
N MET A 32 7.26 -11.60 -2.75
CA MET A 32 7.83 -11.83 -1.41
C MET A 32 7.77 -10.60 -0.50
N LEU A 33 7.58 -9.40 -1.08
CA LEU A 33 7.48 -8.13 -0.34
C LEU A 33 6.04 -7.81 0.08
N ILE A 34 5.07 -8.53 -0.46
CA ILE A 34 3.65 -8.38 -0.11
C ILE A 34 3.29 -9.43 0.94
N PRO A 35 2.53 -9.10 1.99
CA PRO A 35 2.11 -10.06 3.00
C PRO A 35 1.38 -11.25 2.37
N ASP A 36 1.89 -12.45 2.60
CA ASP A 36 1.27 -13.72 2.19
C ASP A 36 0.37 -14.31 3.27
N HIS A 37 0.56 -13.87 4.52
CA HIS A 37 -0.24 -14.26 5.67
C HIS A 37 -0.98 -13.05 6.25
N LEU A 38 -2.28 -13.19 6.37
CA LEU A 38 -3.11 -12.17 7.01
C LEU A 38 -3.08 -12.32 8.54
N PRO A 39 -3.08 -11.20 9.28
CA PRO A 39 -3.25 -11.21 10.72
C PRO A 39 -4.49 -12.00 11.14
N LYS A 40 -4.35 -12.80 12.19
CA LYS A 40 -5.45 -13.59 12.75
C LYS A 40 -5.88 -13.03 14.09
N SER A 41 -7.19 -12.84 14.27
CA SER A 41 -7.79 -12.41 15.52
C SER A 41 -9.18 -12.99 15.65
N LYS A 42 -9.65 -13.19 16.88
CA LYS A 42 -11.05 -13.51 17.16
C LYS A 42 -11.96 -12.27 17.12
N PHE A 43 -11.39 -11.08 16.94
CA PHE A 43 -12.11 -9.81 16.95
C PHE A 43 -12.27 -9.19 15.57
N PHE A 44 -11.55 -9.67 14.55
CA PHE A 44 -11.71 -9.22 13.18
C PHE A 44 -11.35 -10.32 12.18
N GLU A 45 -11.95 -10.25 11.01
CA GLU A 45 -11.61 -11.06 9.85
C GLU A 45 -11.04 -10.18 8.74
N MET A 46 -10.11 -10.72 7.96
CA MET A 46 -9.45 -10.01 6.89
C MET A 46 -9.46 -10.82 5.61
N ALA A 47 -9.63 -10.11 4.49
CA ALA A 47 -9.46 -10.66 3.16
C ALA A 47 -8.71 -9.67 2.29
N THR A 48 -7.79 -10.17 1.46
CA THR A 48 -7.03 -9.36 0.50
C THR A 48 -7.05 -9.98 -0.87
N VAL A 49 -7.02 -9.13 -1.90
CA VAL A 49 -6.84 -9.53 -3.28
C VAL A 49 -5.76 -8.65 -3.89
N TYR A 50 -4.61 -9.22 -4.19
CA TYR A 50 -3.53 -8.54 -4.88
C TYR A 50 -3.45 -9.02 -6.34
N LYS A 51 -3.64 -8.10 -7.26
CA LYS A 51 -3.50 -8.38 -8.69
C LYS A 51 -2.85 -7.18 -9.38
N PRO A 52 -1.53 -7.20 -9.59
CA PRO A 52 -0.83 -6.13 -10.27
C PRO A 52 -1.37 -5.93 -11.68
N HIS A 53 -1.34 -4.68 -12.17
CA HIS A 53 -1.83 -4.36 -13.52
C HIS A 53 -0.92 -4.89 -14.63
N PHE A 54 0.39 -4.87 -14.40
CA PHE A 54 1.43 -5.48 -15.24
C PHE A 54 2.06 -6.66 -14.51
N THR A 55 3.09 -7.26 -15.08
CA THR A 55 3.87 -8.34 -14.45
C THR A 55 4.39 -7.93 -13.08
N VAL A 56 4.80 -6.64 -12.93
CA VAL A 56 5.19 -5.98 -11.69
C VAL A 56 4.45 -4.64 -11.55
N GLY A 57 4.24 -4.16 -10.34
CA GLY A 57 3.42 -2.97 -10.07
C GLY A 57 3.94 -2.08 -8.94
N GLY A 58 3.29 -0.92 -8.77
CA GLY A 58 3.54 0.03 -7.68
C GLY A 58 2.60 -0.10 -6.49
N ASP A 59 1.54 -0.90 -6.60
CA ASP A 59 0.59 -1.09 -5.50
C ASP A 59 1.24 -1.87 -4.35
N TYR A 60 1.03 -1.42 -3.12
CA TYR A 60 1.53 -2.05 -1.90
C TYR A 60 0.47 -2.02 -0.81
N PHE A 61 0.45 -3.03 0.04
CA PHE A 61 -0.29 -3.04 1.30
C PHE A 61 0.48 -3.83 2.36
N ASP A 62 0.22 -3.52 3.62
CA ASP A 62 0.85 -4.21 4.73
C ASP A 62 -0.02 -4.19 5.99
N PHE A 63 0.30 -5.11 6.90
CA PHE A 63 -0.39 -5.29 8.17
C PHE A 63 0.62 -5.56 9.27
N ILE A 64 0.59 -4.73 10.31
CA ILE A 64 1.44 -4.89 11.49
C ILE A 64 0.54 -5.16 12.69
N GLN A 65 0.47 -6.42 13.10
CA GLN A 65 -0.30 -6.82 14.26
C GLN A 65 0.55 -6.75 15.52
N TYR A 66 0.18 -5.89 16.46
CA TYR A 66 0.86 -5.79 17.76
C TYR A 66 0.32 -6.82 18.75
N ASP A 67 -0.99 -7.04 18.74
CA ASP A 67 -1.69 -8.05 19.54
C ASP A 67 -3.06 -8.39 18.90
N GLU A 68 -3.87 -9.22 19.55
CA GLU A 68 -5.20 -9.61 19.05
C GLU A 68 -6.18 -8.44 18.83
N ARG A 69 -5.91 -7.27 19.41
CA ARG A 69 -6.83 -6.12 19.41
C ARG A 69 -6.23 -4.84 18.82
N ARG A 70 -4.96 -4.88 18.41
CA ARG A 70 -4.28 -3.71 17.88
C ARG A 70 -3.54 -4.06 16.58
N LEU A 71 -3.93 -3.38 15.52
CA LEU A 71 -3.44 -3.61 14.17
C LEU A 71 -3.20 -2.27 13.48
N THR A 72 -2.00 -2.05 12.96
CA THR A 72 -1.74 -1.03 11.94
C THR A 72 -1.80 -1.67 10.56
N PHE A 73 -2.38 -0.99 9.61
CA PHE A 73 -2.47 -1.42 8.23
C PHE A 73 -2.30 -0.24 7.28
N CYS A 74 -1.78 -0.52 6.12
CA CYS A 74 -1.62 0.51 5.09
C CYS A 74 -1.93 -0.02 3.70
N ILE A 75 -2.22 0.92 2.80
CA ILE A 75 -2.32 0.70 1.37
C ILE A 75 -1.68 1.89 0.67
N ALA A 76 -0.86 1.64 -0.34
CA ALA A 76 -0.14 2.65 -1.08
C ALA A 76 -0.16 2.37 -2.58
N ASP A 77 -0.09 3.43 -3.38
CA ASP A 77 0.11 3.37 -4.83
C ASP A 77 1.27 4.30 -5.21
N ILE A 78 2.33 3.70 -5.70
CA ILE A 78 3.55 4.36 -6.11
C ILE A 78 3.37 4.92 -7.53
N SER A 79 3.69 6.20 -7.73
CA SER A 79 3.61 6.84 -9.04
C SER A 79 4.53 6.18 -10.07
N GLY A 80 4.00 5.99 -11.27
CA GLY A 80 4.72 5.31 -12.35
C GLY A 80 4.14 3.95 -12.70
N LYS A 81 4.86 3.17 -13.50
CA LYS A 81 4.42 1.84 -13.98
C LYS A 81 5.61 0.90 -14.18
N GLY A 82 5.33 -0.40 -14.15
CA GLY A 82 6.33 -1.43 -14.44
C GLY A 82 7.49 -1.45 -13.45
N VAL A 83 8.69 -1.72 -13.94
CA VAL A 83 9.88 -1.97 -13.13
C VAL A 83 10.27 -0.80 -12.23
N SER A 84 10.20 0.44 -12.74
CA SER A 84 10.57 1.61 -11.93
C SER A 84 9.67 1.80 -10.72
N ALA A 85 8.37 1.60 -10.88
CA ALA A 85 7.42 1.64 -9.77
C ALA A 85 7.63 0.46 -8.81
N ALA A 86 7.94 -0.73 -9.31
CA ALA A 86 8.22 -1.91 -8.50
C ALA A 86 9.48 -1.76 -7.63
N ILE A 87 10.55 -1.18 -8.17
CA ILE A 87 11.78 -0.90 -7.40
C ILE A 87 11.51 0.13 -6.31
N LEU A 88 10.78 1.21 -6.63
CA LEU A 88 10.43 2.22 -5.62
C LEU A 88 9.49 1.64 -4.57
N MET A 89 8.57 0.75 -4.94
CA MET A 89 7.72 0.04 -4.00
C MET A 89 8.54 -0.80 -3.01
N ALA A 90 9.56 -1.52 -3.49
CA ALA A 90 10.45 -2.30 -2.62
C ALA A 90 11.22 -1.42 -1.63
N ASN A 91 11.73 -0.26 -2.07
CA ASN A 91 12.35 0.73 -1.17
C ASN A 91 11.35 1.28 -0.17
N PHE A 92 10.14 1.62 -0.61
CA PHE A 92 9.07 2.12 0.25
C PHE A 92 8.70 1.10 1.34
N GLN A 93 8.53 -0.16 0.97
CA GLN A 93 8.28 -1.26 1.91
C GLN A 93 9.37 -1.35 2.98
N ALA A 94 10.64 -1.34 2.59
CA ALA A 94 11.76 -1.41 3.53
C ALA A 94 11.80 -0.21 4.49
N ILE A 95 11.55 1.01 3.98
CA ILE A 95 11.47 2.23 4.79
C ILE A 95 10.31 2.14 5.76
N LEU A 96 9.11 1.79 5.29
CA LEU A 96 7.91 1.68 6.11
C LEU A 96 8.13 0.69 7.26
N GLN A 97 8.59 -0.52 6.95
CA GLN A 97 8.88 -1.56 7.94
C GLN A 97 9.96 -1.14 8.95
N SER A 98 10.96 -0.37 8.52
CA SER A 98 11.99 0.15 9.43
C SER A 98 11.45 1.21 10.37
N LEU A 99 10.61 2.13 9.87
CA LEU A 99 10.15 3.29 10.64
C LEU A 99 8.97 2.97 11.55
N ILE A 100 8.07 2.04 11.17
CA ILE A 100 6.81 1.80 11.89
C ILE A 100 7.01 1.38 13.35
N TYR A 101 8.12 0.76 13.68
CA TYR A 101 8.46 0.37 15.06
C TYR A 101 9.19 1.46 15.85
N GLN A 102 9.66 2.53 15.17
CA GLN A 102 10.40 3.62 15.80
C GLN A 102 9.47 4.73 16.29
N TYR A 103 8.34 4.93 15.61
CA TYR A 103 7.38 5.99 15.90
C TYR A 103 6.11 5.40 16.49
N ARG A 104 5.59 6.06 17.56
CA ARG A 104 4.42 5.57 18.29
C ARG A 104 3.10 6.15 17.77
N ASP A 105 3.16 7.32 17.16
CA ASP A 105 2.00 8.01 16.61
C ASP A 105 2.11 8.11 15.08
N LEU A 106 0.95 8.09 14.41
CA LEU A 106 0.87 8.09 12.96
C LEU A 106 1.34 9.40 12.33
N GLU A 107 1.19 10.54 12.99
CA GLU A 107 1.60 11.83 12.42
C GLU A 107 3.11 11.91 12.30
N THR A 108 3.82 11.67 13.41
CA THR A 108 5.29 11.64 13.43
C THR A 108 5.84 10.59 12.48
N PHE A 109 5.19 9.42 12.42
CA PHE A 109 5.55 8.37 11.47
C PHE A 109 5.42 8.85 10.01
N VAL A 110 4.30 9.48 9.63
CA VAL A 110 4.07 9.96 8.26
C VAL A 110 5.03 11.09 7.87
N PHE A 111 5.38 11.98 8.80
CA PHE A 111 6.44 12.99 8.57
C PHE A 111 7.78 12.34 8.27
N ALA A 112 8.22 11.39 9.09
CA ALA A 112 9.48 10.67 8.90
C ALA A 112 9.49 9.85 7.60
N LEU A 113 8.36 9.21 7.27
CA LEU A 113 8.19 8.46 6.04
C LEU A 113 8.28 9.38 4.81
N ASN A 114 7.64 10.56 4.85
CA ASN A 114 7.73 11.54 3.78
C ASN A 114 9.19 11.99 3.55
N GLU A 115 9.89 12.36 4.63
CA GLU A 115 11.29 12.79 4.55
C GLU A 115 12.16 11.69 3.91
N ALA A 116 12.00 10.43 4.34
CA ALA A 116 12.77 9.31 3.81
C ALA A 116 12.47 9.04 2.33
N VAL A 117 11.19 9.11 1.92
CA VAL A 117 10.80 8.95 0.51
C VAL A 117 11.29 10.12 -0.33
N TYR A 118 11.11 11.36 0.12
CA TYR A 118 11.57 12.56 -0.58
C TYR A 118 13.09 12.52 -0.83
N ARG A 119 13.87 12.10 0.14
CA ARG A 119 15.34 11.98 0.02
C ARG A 119 15.78 11.07 -1.12
N ILE A 120 14.98 10.02 -1.42
CA ILE A 120 15.24 9.09 -2.51
C ILE A 120 14.71 9.63 -3.84
N THR A 121 13.51 10.16 -3.85
CA THR A 121 12.79 10.53 -5.08
C THR A 121 13.05 11.94 -5.55
N ARG A 122 13.43 12.86 -4.65
CA ARG A 122 13.66 14.30 -4.91
C ARG A 122 12.52 14.93 -5.72
N SER A 123 11.28 14.66 -5.32
CA SER A 123 10.04 15.06 -6.00
C SER A 123 9.79 14.45 -7.39
N ASP A 124 10.71 13.64 -7.94
CA ASP A 124 10.51 13.03 -9.26
C ASP A 124 9.40 11.96 -9.25
N ARG A 125 9.15 11.39 -8.07
CA ARG A 125 8.13 10.39 -7.82
C ARG A 125 7.42 10.67 -6.49
N PHE A 126 6.17 10.26 -6.42
CA PHE A 126 5.35 10.38 -5.23
C PHE A 126 4.59 9.09 -4.93
N ILE A 127 4.07 9.00 -3.74
CA ILE A 127 3.31 7.85 -3.26
C ILE A 127 2.01 8.35 -2.65
N THR A 128 0.89 7.77 -3.05
CA THR A 128 -0.35 7.94 -2.31
C THR A 128 -0.43 6.86 -1.24
N LEU A 129 -0.77 7.24 -0.02
CA LEU A 129 -0.80 6.34 1.13
C LEU A 129 -2.07 6.52 1.93
N PHE A 130 -2.71 5.42 2.30
CA PHE A 130 -3.61 5.39 3.44
C PHE A 130 -3.00 4.50 4.51
N ILE A 131 -2.90 5.02 5.73
CA ILE A 131 -2.45 4.26 6.90
C ILE A 131 -3.46 4.43 8.03
N GLY A 132 -3.78 3.34 8.72
CA GLY A 132 -4.71 3.34 9.83
C GLY A 132 -4.26 2.42 10.97
N GLU A 133 -4.54 2.83 12.19
CA GLU A 133 -4.40 2.02 13.40
C GLU A 133 -5.77 1.69 13.97
N LEU A 134 -6.08 0.40 13.97
CA LEU A 134 -7.25 -0.18 14.59
C LEU A 134 -6.92 -0.54 16.05
N ASN A 135 -7.66 0.01 17.00
CA ASN A 135 -7.55 -0.32 18.42
C ASN A 135 -8.91 -0.79 18.96
N LEU A 136 -9.07 -2.09 19.10
CA LEU A 136 -10.31 -2.71 19.60
C LEU A 136 -10.43 -2.72 21.14
N ARG A 137 -9.45 -2.16 21.87
CA ARG A 137 -9.59 -1.91 23.31
C ARG A 137 -10.34 -0.62 23.56
N THR A 138 -10.09 0.39 22.72
CA THR A 138 -10.75 1.69 22.76
C THR A 138 -11.90 1.79 21.77
N ASN A 139 -12.05 0.81 20.88
CA ASN A 139 -12.98 0.81 19.75
C ASN A 139 -12.78 2.04 18.86
N THR A 140 -11.54 2.32 18.47
CA THR A 140 -11.18 3.46 17.64
C THR A 140 -10.40 3.01 16.42
N LEU A 141 -10.61 3.72 15.31
CA LEU A 141 -9.77 3.72 14.13
C LEU A 141 -9.18 5.13 13.98
N GLN A 142 -7.87 5.26 14.17
CA GLN A 142 -7.10 6.46 13.81
C GLN A 142 -6.49 6.25 12.44
N TYR A 143 -6.45 7.28 11.59
CA TYR A 143 -5.92 7.15 10.24
C TYR A 143 -5.40 8.46 9.67
N ILE A 144 -4.54 8.33 8.65
CA ILE A 144 -4.06 9.42 7.80
C ILE A 144 -4.19 8.98 6.35
N ASN A 145 -4.87 9.80 5.55
CA ASN A 145 -4.96 9.62 4.10
C ASN A 145 -4.05 10.64 3.40
N ALA A 146 -2.93 10.17 2.88
CA ALA A 146 -1.97 10.97 2.11
C ALA A 146 -2.28 10.87 0.61
N GLY A 147 -3.38 11.51 0.18
CA GLY A 147 -3.80 11.59 -1.22
C GLY A 147 -4.20 10.26 -1.86
N HIS A 148 -4.47 9.22 -1.08
CA HIS A 148 -4.93 7.93 -1.59
C HIS A 148 -6.45 7.94 -1.80
N PHE A 149 -6.96 7.01 -2.64
CA PHE A 149 -8.41 6.84 -2.79
C PHE A 149 -9.03 6.51 -1.43
N PRO A 150 -9.98 7.31 -0.92
CA PRO A 150 -10.47 7.16 0.43
C PRO A 150 -11.11 5.79 0.65
N PRO A 151 -10.70 5.03 1.68
CA PRO A 151 -11.39 3.83 2.10
C PRO A 151 -12.82 4.14 2.55
N PHE A 152 -13.67 3.13 2.46
CA PHE A 152 -15.03 3.17 2.96
C PHE A 152 -15.12 2.45 4.29
N LEU A 153 -15.60 3.14 5.32
CA LEU A 153 -16.01 2.55 6.58
C LEU A 153 -17.53 2.42 6.58
N ILE A 154 -18.02 1.19 6.73
CA ILE A 154 -19.45 0.88 6.73
C ILE A 154 -19.80 0.40 8.13
N GLN A 155 -20.65 1.13 8.82
CA GLN A 155 -21.17 0.75 10.12
C GLN A 155 -22.61 1.26 10.29
N ASN A 156 -23.48 0.46 10.91
CA ASN A 156 -24.91 0.79 11.06
C ASN A 156 -25.60 1.19 9.74
N ARG A 157 -25.23 0.57 8.62
CA ARG A 157 -25.69 0.91 7.24
C ARG A 157 -25.30 2.31 6.76
N ILE A 158 -24.41 3.01 7.47
CA ILE A 158 -23.85 4.30 7.08
C ILE A 158 -22.49 4.06 6.45
N ILE A 159 -22.26 4.69 5.30
CA ILE A 159 -20.98 4.66 4.59
C ILE A 159 -20.27 5.97 4.84
N THR A 160 -19.09 5.90 5.45
CA THR A 160 -18.22 7.05 5.69
C THR A 160 -16.95 6.91 4.85
N ARG A 161 -16.55 7.95 4.16
CA ARG A 161 -15.27 8.02 3.45
C ARG A 161 -14.20 8.54 4.40
N LEU A 162 -13.07 7.87 4.45
CA LEU A 162 -11.95 8.22 5.32
C LEU A 162 -10.99 9.15 4.56
N GLU A 163 -11.23 10.46 4.63
CA GLU A 163 -10.56 11.47 3.80
C GLU A 163 -9.53 12.30 4.56
N SER A 164 -9.61 12.39 5.90
CA SER A 164 -8.67 13.18 6.70
C SER A 164 -7.23 12.73 6.50
N GLY A 165 -6.31 13.67 6.39
CA GLY A 165 -4.91 13.33 6.20
C GLY A 165 -4.07 14.50 5.70
N CYS A 166 -3.27 14.26 4.69
CA CYS A 166 -2.34 15.24 4.14
C CYS A 166 -2.20 15.07 2.62
N THR A 167 -1.28 15.83 2.02
CA THR A 167 -0.91 15.65 0.62
C THR A 167 -0.08 14.37 0.42
N ILE A 168 0.15 14.00 -0.85
CA ILE A 168 0.91 12.82 -1.27
C ILE A 168 2.33 12.80 -0.69
N ILE A 169 2.84 11.60 -0.40
CA ILE A 169 4.17 11.37 0.17
C ILE A 169 5.26 11.52 -0.88
N GLY A 170 6.36 12.18 -0.52
CA GLY A 170 7.56 12.32 -1.35
C GLY A 170 7.49 13.41 -2.42
N ALA A 171 6.37 14.14 -2.54
CA ALA A 171 6.24 15.26 -3.48
C ALA A 171 6.88 16.55 -2.95
N PHE A 172 6.86 16.74 -1.65
CA PHE A 172 7.40 17.92 -0.96
C PHE A 172 8.43 17.50 0.06
N GLU A 173 9.46 18.31 0.25
CA GLU A 173 10.50 18.06 1.25
C GLU A 173 9.90 17.99 2.67
N THR A 174 9.00 18.91 2.95
CA THR A 174 8.25 18.95 4.21
C THR A 174 6.76 18.91 3.89
N LEU A 175 6.02 18.07 4.59
CA LEU A 175 4.56 18.07 4.52
C LEU A 175 4.03 19.35 5.19
N PRO A 176 3.13 20.10 4.52
CA PRO A 176 2.66 21.37 5.05
C PRO A 176 1.80 21.18 6.32
N GLU A 177 0.94 20.21 6.35
CA GLU A 177 0.01 19.93 7.44
C GLU A 177 -0.50 18.49 7.37
N ILE A 178 -0.71 17.87 8.53
CA ILE A 178 -1.36 16.55 8.65
C ILE A 178 -2.58 16.70 9.57
N HIS A 179 -3.71 16.16 9.11
CA HIS A 179 -4.94 16.08 9.89
C HIS A 179 -5.28 14.60 10.14
N MET A 180 -4.93 14.09 11.30
CA MET A 180 -5.30 12.73 11.66
C MET A 180 -6.82 12.60 11.82
N GLY A 181 -7.42 11.64 11.14
CA GLY A 181 -8.81 11.26 11.32
C GLY A 181 -8.96 10.25 12.43
N GLU A 182 -10.03 10.38 13.22
CA GLU A 182 -10.41 9.40 14.22
C GLU A 182 -11.90 9.05 14.10
N VAL A 183 -12.21 7.76 14.13
CA VAL A 183 -13.59 7.26 14.09
C VAL A 183 -13.81 6.27 15.22
N LYS A 184 -14.91 6.47 15.95
CA LYS A 184 -15.40 5.50 16.94
C LYS A 184 -16.07 4.34 16.20
N LEU A 185 -15.65 3.12 16.53
CA LEU A 185 -16.20 1.91 15.93
C LEU A 185 -17.41 1.43 16.73
N THR A 186 -18.44 1.04 16.01
CA THR A 186 -19.64 0.44 16.58
C THR A 186 -19.72 -1.02 16.16
N HIS A 187 -19.64 -1.94 17.11
CA HIS A 187 -19.70 -3.39 16.87
C HIS A 187 -21.11 -3.95 17.10
N PRO A 188 -21.43 -5.12 16.52
CA PRO A 188 -20.77 -5.89 15.47
C PRO A 188 -21.11 -5.43 14.04
N GLY A 189 -20.33 -5.88 13.05
CA GLY A 189 -20.66 -5.66 11.65
C GLY A 189 -20.05 -4.39 11.03
N THR A 190 -19.00 -3.83 11.65
CA THR A 190 -18.21 -2.75 11.02
C THR A 190 -17.32 -3.32 9.92
N LEU A 191 -17.46 -2.82 8.71
CA LEU A 191 -16.67 -3.20 7.55
C LEU A 191 -15.80 -2.04 7.06
N LEU A 192 -14.50 -2.26 6.97
CA LEU A 192 -13.55 -1.35 6.32
C LEU A 192 -13.15 -1.94 4.97
N ALA A 193 -13.37 -1.19 3.90
CA ALA A 193 -13.02 -1.57 2.54
C ALA A 193 -11.98 -0.60 1.98
N LEU A 194 -10.78 -1.12 1.68
CA LEU A 194 -9.67 -0.39 1.10
C LEU A 194 -9.54 -0.74 -0.38
N LYS A 195 -9.16 0.24 -1.20
CA LYS A 195 -9.07 0.06 -2.66
C LYS A 195 -7.86 0.80 -3.21
N ALA A 196 -7.04 0.13 -4.04
CA ALA A 196 -6.10 0.78 -4.93
C ALA A 196 -6.65 0.77 -6.37
N ARG A 197 -6.60 1.93 -7.04
CA ARG A 197 -7.07 2.19 -8.42
C ARG A 197 -8.42 1.53 -8.78
N ALA A 198 -8.42 0.36 -9.41
CA ALA A 198 -9.62 -0.23 -10.02
C ALA A 198 -10.22 -1.41 -9.26
N ARG A 199 -9.55 -1.97 -8.23
CA ARG A 199 -10.00 -3.18 -7.52
C ARG A 199 -9.78 -3.06 -6.01
N PRO A 200 -10.67 -3.61 -5.17
CA PRO A 200 -10.41 -3.68 -3.74
C PRO A 200 -9.17 -4.54 -3.48
N ILE A 201 -8.26 -4.06 -2.62
CA ILE A 201 -7.05 -4.78 -2.24
C ILE A 201 -7.22 -5.43 -0.87
N ALA A 202 -7.89 -4.77 0.07
CA ALA A 202 -8.09 -5.29 1.41
C ALA A 202 -9.49 -5.01 1.95
N ARG A 203 -10.00 -5.94 2.74
CA ARG A 203 -11.23 -5.83 3.51
C ARG A 203 -10.91 -6.25 4.93
N ILE A 204 -11.35 -5.46 5.91
CA ILE A 204 -11.31 -5.80 7.33
C ILE A 204 -12.74 -5.77 7.84
N GLU A 205 -13.22 -6.89 8.33
CA GLU A 205 -14.52 -6.99 8.99
C GLU A 205 -14.30 -7.15 10.49
N ILE A 206 -14.87 -6.23 11.26
CA ILE A 206 -14.75 -6.22 12.70
C ILE A 206 -16.00 -6.91 13.25
N GLY A 207 -15.80 -8.12 13.77
CA GLY A 207 -16.81 -8.94 14.40
C GLY A 207 -16.47 -9.19 15.88
N ILE A 208 -17.47 -9.29 16.71
CA ILE A 208 -17.38 -9.82 18.07
C ILE A 208 -18.35 -10.98 18.16
#